data_d3847198abb6b4d442867c03acba2a4f
#
_entry.id   d3847198abb6b4d442867c03acba2a4f
#
_cell.length_a   1.000
_cell.length_b   1.000
_cell.length_c   1.000
_cell.angle_alpha   90.00
_cell.angle_beta   90.00
_cell.angle_gamma   90.00
#
_symmetry.space_group_name_H-M   'P 1'
#
loop_
_entity.id
_entity.type
_entity.pdbx_description
1 polymer ?
#
loop_
_entity_poly.entity_id
_entity_poly.type
_entity_poly.pdbx_seq_one_letter_code
_entity_poly.pdbx_strand_id
1 'polypeptide(L)'
;MHDAPTMALIVRQDLALTTGKIAAQCAHAAVDVVRLARRSRLLERWRAGGARKVVLAVENLSLMNELHAKVPAGCYATLVSDAGHTEVPAGTLTVLGLSLIHI
;
A
#
# COMPACT_ATOMS: atom_id res chain seq x y z
N MET A 1 -3.66 -9.23 22.08
CA MET A 1 -3.20 -8.68 21.92
C MET A 1 -2.75 -8.36 20.76
N HIS A 2 -2.61 -8.83 19.99
CA HIS A 2 -1.97 -8.60 18.94
C HIS A 2 -2.69 -8.56 17.69
N ASP A 3 -4.00 -8.29 17.68
CA ASP A 3 -4.83 -8.17 16.52
C ASP A 3 -4.99 -6.71 16.10
N ALA A 4 -4.00 -5.90 16.36
CA ALA A 4 -4.02 -4.51 15.93
C ALA A 4 -4.08 -4.44 14.40
N PRO A 5 -4.99 -3.64 13.84
CA PRO A 5 -5.04 -3.48 12.39
C PRO A 5 -3.73 -2.91 11.86
N THR A 6 -3.31 -3.37 10.71
CA THR A 6 -2.06 -2.95 10.08
C THR A 6 -2.31 -2.60 8.63
N MET A 7 -1.70 -1.51 8.17
CA MET A 7 -1.72 -1.14 6.76
C MET A 7 -0.52 -1.77 6.08
N ALA A 8 -0.72 -2.45 4.97
CA ALA A 8 0.36 -3.05 4.20
C ALA A 8 0.63 -2.21 2.96
N LEU A 9 1.90 -1.90 2.73
CA LEU A 9 2.37 -1.15 1.55
C LEU A 9 3.34 -2.06 0.80
N ILE A 10 2.93 -2.53 -0.35
CA ILE A 10 3.64 -3.58 -1.09
C ILE A 10 4.33 -2.97 -2.30
N VAL A 11 5.65 -3.04 -2.33
CA VAL A 11 6.50 -2.36 -3.30
C VAL A 11 7.04 -3.36 -4.33
N ARG A 12 7.08 -2.94 -5.59
CA ARG A 12 7.71 -3.74 -6.64
C ARG A 12 9.23 -3.66 -6.54
N GLN A 13 9.86 -4.81 -6.38
CA GLN A 13 11.30 -4.91 -6.24
C GLN A 13 12.04 -4.74 -7.56
N ASP A 14 11.43 -5.17 -8.65
CA ASP A 14 12.03 -5.16 -9.99
C ASP A 14 12.31 -3.77 -10.56
N LEU A 15 11.64 -2.75 -10.01
CA LEU A 15 11.86 -1.37 -10.48
C LEU A 15 13.14 -0.76 -9.93
N ALA A 16 13.71 -1.33 -8.88
CA ALA A 16 14.94 -0.85 -8.26
C ALA A 16 14.91 0.65 -7.95
N LEU A 17 13.77 1.10 -7.40
CA LEU A 17 13.59 2.52 -7.06
C LEU A 17 14.52 2.92 -5.92
N THR A 18 14.93 4.19 -5.92
CA THR A 18 15.69 4.73 -4.80
C THR A 18 14.84 4.73 -3.53
N THR A 19 15.50 4.78 -2.38
CA THR A 19 14.83 4.81 -1.07
C THR A 19 13.85 5.98 -0.97
N GLY A 20 14.26 7.15 -1.44
CA GLY A 20 13.41 8.33 -1.43
C GLY A 20 12.16 8.16 -2.28
N LYS A 21 12.29 7.56 -3.45
CA LYS A 21 11.16 7.31 -4.34
C LYS A 21 10.21 6.27 -3.73
N ILE A 22 10.76 5.22 -3.13
CA ILE A 22 9.94 4.22 -2.43
C ILE A 22 9.15 4.89 -1.30
N ALA A 23 9.80 5.72 -0.51
CA ALA A 23 9.15 6.41 0.60
C ALA A 23 8.00 7.29 0.10
N ALA A 24 8.24 8.06 -0.96
CA ALA A 24 7.22 8.95 -1.53
C ALA A 24 6.02 8.15 -2.05
N GLN A 25 6.29 7.06 -2.77
CA GLN A 25 5.21 6.23 -3.32
C GLN A 25 4.43 5.50 -2.23
N CYS A 26 5.10 5.04 -1.17
CA CYS A 26 4.43 4.45 -0.03
C CYS A 26 3.58 5.48 0.72
N ALA A 27 4.08 6.69 0.89
CA ALA A 27 3.30 7.76 1.51
C ALA A 27 2.04 8.07 0.70
N HIS A 28 2.16 8.10 -0.62
CA HIS A 28 1.04 8.31 -1.51
C HIS A 28 -0.01 7.19 -1.35
N ALA A 29 0.43 5.94 -1.33
CA ALA A 29 -0.44 4.79 -1.12
C ALA A 29 -1.15 4.88 0.24
N ALA A 30 -0.44 5.26 1.29
CA ALA A 30 -1.01 5.37 2.63
C ALA A 30 -2.13 6.42 2.69
N VAL A 31 -1.91 7.56 2.06
CA VAL A 31 -2.94 8.61 1.99
C VAL A 31 -4.17 8.11 1.24
N ASP A 32 -3.97 7.43 0.11
CA ASP A 32 -5.08 6.89 -0.67
C ASP A 32 -5.87 5.85 0.12
N VAL A 33 -5.20 4.96 0.83
CA VAL A 33 -5.87 3.94 1.67
C VAL A 33 -6.71 4.60 2.75
N VAL A 34 -6.17 5.62 3.43
CA VAL A 34 -6.91 6.34 4.46
C VAL A 34 -8.17 6.98 3.88
N ARG A 35 -8.07 7.57 2.69
CA ARG A 35 -9.21 8.18 2.03
C ARG A 35 -10.28 7.14 1.66
N LEU A 36 -9.86 6.00 1.13
CA LEU A 36 -10.78 4.92 0.78
C LEU A 36 -11.46 4.34 2.01
N ALA A 37 -10.73 4.19 3.10
CA ALA A 37 -11.20 3.56 4.34
C ALA A 37 -11.83 4.55 5.33
N ARG A 38 -12.06 5.79 4.93
CA ARG A 38 -12.44 6.87 5.86
C ARG A 38 -13.69 6.60 6.68
N ARG A 39 -14.57 5.73 6.22
CA ARG A 39 -15.79 5.36 6.94
C ARG A 39 -15.67 4.05 7.71
N SER A 40 -14.50 3.43 7.68
CA SER A 40 -14.27 2.17 8.37
C SER A 40 -14.00 2.41 9.85
N ARG A 41 -14.65 1.62 10.70
CA ARG A 41 -14.36 1.65 12.15
C ARG A 41 -12.94 1.19 12.45
N LEU A 42 -12.40 0.31 11.62
CA LEU A 42 -11.03 -0.14 11.77
C LEU A 42 -10.02 1.00 11.61
N LEU A 43 -10.36 2.03 10.81
CA LEU A 43 -9.48 3.16 10.62
C LEU A 43 -9.25 3.90 11.95
N GLU A 44 -10.29 4.13 12.73
CA GLU A 44 -10.15 4.78 14.03
C GLU A 44 -9.35 3.94 15.00
N ARG A 45 -9.60 2.64 15.04
CA ARG A 45 -8.83 1.71 15.86
C ARG A 45 -7.37 1.70 15.46
N TRP A 46 -7.10 1.74 14.17
CA TRP A 46 -5.76 1.80 13.63
C TRP A 46 -5.05 3.08 14.07
N ARG A 47 -5.71 4.22 13.92
CA ARG A 47 -5.14 5.50 14.35
C ARG A 47 -4.87 5.51 15.87
N ALA A 48 -5.81 5.05 16.65
CA ALA A 48 -5.68 5.00 18.09
C ALA A 48 -4.55 4.07 18.53
N GLY A 49 -4.28 3.01 17.75
CA GLY A 49 -3.24 2.05 18.04
C GLY A 49 -1.86 2.38 17.48
N GLY A 50 -1.67 3.60 16.96
CA GLY A 50 -0.37 4.04 16.47
C GLY A 50 -0.21 4.03 14.96
N ALA A 51 -1.27 3.76 14.22
CA ALA A 51 -1.27 3.78 12.76
C ALA A 51 -0.18 2.87 12.16
N ARG A 52 -0.12 1.65 12.63
CA ARG A 52 0.92 0.70 12.23
C ARG A 52 0.91 0.42 10.74
N LYS A 53 2.08 0.52 10.12
CA LYS A 53 2.29 0.23 8.72
C LYS A 53 3.43 -0.76 8.56
N VAL A 54 3.31 -1.66 7.58
CA VAL A 54 4.43 -2.51 7.17
C VAL A 54 4.68 -2.30 5.69
N VAL A 55 5.95 -2.27 5.33
CA VAL A 55 6.36 -2.18 3.92
C VAL A 55 6.91 -3.54 3.53
N LEU A 56 6.32 -4.13 2.52
CA LEU A 56 6.67 -5.45 2.02
C LEU A 56 7.09 -5.32 0.56
N ALA A 57 7.76 -6.32 0.03
CA ALA A 57 8.18 -6.31 -1.36
C ALA A 57 7.64 -7.52 -2.11
N VAL A 58 7.32 -7.30 -3.40
CA VAL A 58 7.04 -8.37 -4.35
C VAL A 58 8.01 -8.27 -5.51
N GLU A 59 8.30 -9.38 -6.15
CA GLU A 59 9.31 -9.42 -7.19
C GLU A 59 8.96 -8.60 -8.42
N ASN A 60 7.69 -8.59 -8.82
CA ASN A 60 7.30 -7.98 -10.08
C ASN A 60 5.80 -7.63 -10.12
N LEU A 61 5.38 -7.03 -11.23
CA LEU A 61 4.00 -6.61 -11.42
C LEU A 61 3.03 -7.79 -11.42
N SER A 62 3.43 -8.92 -11.98
CA SER A 62 2.56 -10.11 -12.01
C SER A 62 2.16 -10.55 -10.62
N LEU A 63 3.13 -10.62 -9.71
CA LEU A 63 2.86 -10.98 -8.32
C LEU A 63 2.03 -9.92 -7.60
N MET A 64 2.29 -8.65 -7.88
CA MET A 64 1.49 -7.55 -7.33
C MET A 64 0.03 -7.69 -7.77
N ASN A 65 -0.21 -7.97 -9.04
CA ASN A 65 -1.56 -8.16 -9.57
C ASN A 65 -2.25 -9.38 -8.96
N GLU A 66 -1.52 -10.45 -8.71
CA GLU A 66 -2.08 -11.62 -8.04
C GLU A 66 -2.56 -11.28 -6.62
N LEU A 67 -1.75 -10.55 -5.88
CA LEU A 67 -2.14 -10.10 -4.54
C LEU A 67 -3.35 -9.19 -4.58
N HIS A 68 -3.37 -8.25 -5.52
CA HIS A 68 -4.50 -7.35 -5.69
C HIS A 68 -5.79 -8.11 -5.97
N ALA A 69 -5.72 -9.14 -6.81
CA ALA A 69 -6.87 -9.95 -7.17
C ALA A 69 -7.42 -10.76 -5.98
N LYS A 70 -6.59 -11.03 -4.98
CA LYS A 70 -6.97 -11.83 -3.81
C LYS A 70 -7.40 -11.00 -2.61
N VAL A 71 -7.49 -9.70 -2.75
CA VAL A 71 -7.90 -8.82 -1.65
C VAL A 71 -9.33 -9.16 -1.24
N PRO A 72 -9.58 -9.50 0.03
CA PRO A 72 -10.91 -9.89 0.45
C PRO A 72 -11.88 -8.71 0.48
N ALA A 73 -13.17 -9.04 0.41
CA ALA A 73 -14.21 -8.04 0.56
C ALA A 73 -14.07 -7.33 1.91
N GLY A 74 -14.29 -6.02 1.92
CA GLY A 74 -14.14 -5.22 3.12
C GLY A 74 -12.74 -4.67 3.34
N CYS A 75 -11.76 -5.14 2.57
CA CYS A 75 -10.42 -4.58 2.56
C CYS A 75 -10.29 -3.64 1.36
N TYR A 76 -9.89 -2.42 1.59
CA TYR A 76 -9.67 -1.45 0.51
C TYR A 76 -8.26 -1.63 -0.05
N ALA A 77 -8.13 -1.44 -1.34
CA ALA A 77 -6.84 -1.55 -2.03
C ALA A 77 -6.65 -0.38 -2.99
N THR A 78 -5.42 0.07 -3.13
CA THR A 78 -5.06 1.09 -4.10
C THR A 78 -3.79 0.67 -4.84
N LEU A 79 -3.75 0.94 -6.14
CA LEU A 79 -2.54 0.77 -6.94
C LEU A 79 -2.03 2.16 -7.30
N VAL A 80 -0.83 2.47 -6.83
CA VAL A 80 -0.21 3.77 -7.09
C VAL A 80 0.52 3.70 -8.42
N SER A 81 0.20 4.63 -9.32
CA SER A 81 0.94 4.78 -10.56
C SER A 81 1.82 6.02 -10.49
N ASP A 82 3.01 5.93 -11.08
CA ASP A 82 3.91 7.06 -11.11
C ASP A 82 3.48 8.08 -12.17
N ALA A 83 3.68 9.35 -11.88
CA ALA A 83 3.39 10.41 -12.83
C ALA A 83 4.43 10.52 -13.95
N GLY A 84 5.56 9.84 -13.82
CA GLY A 84 6.58 9.80 -14.85
C GLY A 84 7.57 10.95 -14.82
N HIS A 85 7.72 11.60 -13.67
CA HIS A 85 8.61 12.75 -13.55
C HIS A 85 10.00 12.39 -13.04
N THR A 86 10.25 11.13 -12.66
CA THR A 86 11.50 10.76 -12.02
C THR A 86 12.10 9.47 -12.60
N GLU A 87 11.96 8.34 -11.88
CA GLU A 87 12.78 7.15 -12.13
C GLU A 87 12.15 6.13 -13.07
N VAL A 88 10.86 6.22 -13.30
CA VAL A 88 10.13 5.25 -14.15
C VAL A 88 9.18 5.96 -15.08
N PRO A 89 8.74 5.30 -16.17
CA PRO A 89 7.78 5.89 -17.10
C PRO A 89 6.43 6.21 -16.45
N ALA A 90 5.73 7.19 -17.00
CA ALA A 90 4.40 7.55 -16.57
C ALA A 90 3.46 6.34 -16.62
N GLY A 91 2.64 6.17 -15.60
CA GLY A 91 1.70 5.06 -15.52
C GLY A 91 2.26 3.77 -14.96
N THR A 92 3.55 3.72 -14.64
CA THR A 92 4.15 2.54 -14.01
C THR A 92 3.54 2.33 -12.63
N LEU A 93 2.98 1.15 -12.39
CA LEU A 93 2.46 0.80 -11.07
C LEU A 93 3.61 0.46 -10.14
N THR A 94 3.68 1.12 -9.00
CA THR A 94 4.84 1.05 -8.09
C THR A 94 4.52 0.40 -6.76
N VAL A 95 3.37 0.71 -6.16
CA VAL A 95 2.99 0.25 -4.84
C VAL A 95 1.53 -0.17 -4.82
N LEU A 96 1.26 -1.27 -4.15
CA LEU A 96 -0.10 -1.69 -3.79
C LEU A 96 -0.30 -1.39 -2.31
N GLY A 97 -1.23 -0.51 -2.00
CA GLY A 97 -1.61 -0.22 -0.63
C GLY A 97 -2.84 -1.03 -0.25
N LEU A 98 -2.77 -1.71 0.88
CA LEU A 98 -3.90 -2.47 1.42
C LEU A 98 -4.33 -1.85 2.75
N SER A 99 -5.63 -1.71 2.91
CA SER A 99 -6.17 -1.19 4.15
C SER A 99 -5.96 -2.19 5.28
N LEU A 100 -6.44 -1.89 6.35
CA LEU A 100 -6.32 -2.39 7.69
C LEU A 100 -6.54 -3.90 7.76
N ILE A 101 -5.47 -4.65 7.74
CA ILE A 101 -5.48 -6.11 7.82
C ILE A 101 -4.87 -6.55 9.15
N HIS A 102 -5.17 -7.79 9.54
CA HIS A 102 -4.53 -8.39 10.70
C HIS A 102 -3.36 -9.24 10.22
N ILE A 103 -2.23 -9.04 10.82
CA ILE A 103 -1.03 -9.78 10.51
C ILE A 103 -0.61 -10.62 11.71
#